data_9afee67faef07a6c982f5f73d2b5d3dd
#
_entry.id   9afee67faef07a6c982f5f73d2b5d3dd
#
_cell.length_a   1.000
_cell.length_b   1.000
_cell.length_c   1.000
_cell.angle_alpha   90.00
_cell.angle_beta   90.00
_cell.angle_gamma   90.00
#
_symmetry.space_group_name_H-M   'P 1'
#
loop_
_entity.id
_entity.type
_entity.pdbx_description
1 polymer ?
#
loop_
_entity_poly.entity_id
_entity_poly.type
_entity_poly.pdbx_seq_one_letter_code
_entity_poly.pdbx_strand_id
1 'polypeptide(L)'
;MQETEMKNAEQRLTREVSENGRLPLFYVLRLRKGEHFSRDRVCSSLLVFVLEGEVEISTGIYVKEFACEGQMFVVHKGDNCYTKGLKDAVMLFCSFDRSMALCNGLPLGNATEKEPTPEERQSQGLPRLEINNMLMTELKLIQHEVESNLLDYRFMEFKRYIIVSMLRTLYNKEELFYMFRCVRNDDFDFRDKVLHFYTCDINAQELCAKMEMSSATFNRRFKRAFGMSCGEWLNSKLQVQVLMDLKTTDLSVKEIAEKYNLTLNYLTDFCKKFLGDVPGNLR
;
A
#
# COMPACT_ATOMS: atom_id res chain seq x y z
N MET A 1 13.13 -1.70 25.83
CA MET A 1 11.87 -2.49 25.92
C MET A 1 11.02 -2.32 24.66
N GLN A 2 10.92 -1.14 24.07
CA GLN A 2 10.18 -0.89 22.81
C GLN A 2 10.80 -1.56 21.56
N GLU A 3 12.12 -1.61 21.42
CA GLU A 3 12.82 -2.29 20.31
C GLU A 3 12.56 -3.79 20.22
N THR A 4 12.37 -4.43 21.36
CA THR A 4 12.13 -5.88 21.44
C THR A 4 10.69 -6.21 21.05
N GLU A 5 9.74 -5.31 21.26
CA GLU A 5 8.32 -5.48 20.86
C GLU A 5 8.09 -5.16 19.38
N MET A 6 8.80 -4.19 18.80
CA MET A 6 8.79 -3.91 17.35
C MET A 6 9.30 -5.10 16.53
N LYS A 7 10.44 -5.69 16.93
CA LYS A 7 10.96 -6.93 16.33
C LYS A 7 9.99 -8.09 16.46
N ASN A 8 9.13 -8.09 17.49
CA ASN A 8 8.14 -9.14 17.68
C ASN A 8 6.94 -9.07 16.71
N ALA A 9 6.49 -7.88 16.30
CA ALA A 9 5.42 -7.74 15.31
C ALA A 9 5.92 -8.11 13.89
N GLU A 10 7.09 -7.61 13.50
CA GLU A 10 7.75 -8.02 12.26
C GLU A 10 8.16 -9.50 12.27
N GLN A 11 8.66 -10.01 13.40
CA GLN A 11 9.03 -11.43 13.54
C GLN A 11 7.81 -12.34 13.60
N ARG A 12 6.66 -11.89 14.08
CA ARG A 12 5.40 -12.66 14.00
C ARG A 12 4.92 -12.75 12.56
N LEU A 13 4.93 -11.64 11.80
CA LEU A 13 4.59 -11.64 10.37
C LEU A 13 5.59 -12.39 9.49
N THR A 14 6.91 -12.36 9.83
CA THR A 14 7.95 -13.11 9.11
C THR A 14 8.01 -14.59 9.50
N ARG A 15 7.58 -14.99 10.68
CA ARG A 15 7.43 -16.41 11.04
C ARG A 15 6.25 -17.09 10.37
N GLU A 16 5.24 -16.35 9.96
CA GLU A 16 4.09 -16.85 9.17
C GLU A 16 4.33 -16.87 7.64
N VAL A 17 5.54 -16.55 7.16
CA VAL A 17 5.97 -17.01 5.83
C VAL A 17 5.94 -18.53 5.91
N SER A 18 4.89 -19.13 5.35
CA SER A 18 4.65 -20.57 5.37
C SER A 18 5.95 -21.30 5.00
N GLU A 19 6.17 -22.48 5.52
CA GLU A 19 7.28 -23.40 5.21
C GLU A 19 7.52 -23.56 3.69
N ASN A 20 6.63 -23.07 2.85
CA ASN A 20 6.67 -23.06 1.38
C ASN A 20 7.02 -21.69 0.75
N GLY A 21 7.45 -20.68 1.52
CA GLY A 21 7.88 -19.36 0.99
C GLY A 21 6.74 -18.50 0.40
N ARG A 22 5.47 -18.86 0.62
CA ARG A 22 4.30 -18.07 0.18
C ARG A 22 3.82 -17.17 1.30
N LEU A 23 3.46 -15.93 0.96
CA LEU A 23 2.85 -15.00 1.90
C LEU A 23 1.47 -15.53 2.34
N PRO A 24 1.08 -15.35 3.61
CA PRO A 24 -0.25 -15.69 4.06
C PRO A 24 -1.29 -14.89 3.27
N LEU A 25 -2.42 -15.54 2.93
CA LEU A 25 -3.52 -14.89 2.21
C LEU A 25 -4.24 -13.86 3.08
N PHE A 26 -4.31 -14.14 4.36
CA PHE A 26 -4.85 -13.23 5.38
C PHE A 26 -3.86 -13.08 6.52
N TYR A 27 -3.78 -11.89 7.09
CA TYR A 27 -3.11 -11.66 8.36
C TYR A 27 -3.77 -10.51 9.14
N VAL A 28 -3.67 -10.57 10.46
CA VAL A 28 -4.22 -9.56 11.37
C VAL A 28 -3.08 -8.74 11.93
N LEU A 29 -3.23 -7.42 11.90
CA LEU A 29 -2.33 -6.48 12.54
C LEU A 29 -3.07 -5.78 13.68
N ARG A 30 -2.51 -5.84 14.89
CA ARG A 30 -2.98 -5.11 16.06
C ARG A 30 -1.98 -4.04 16.41
N LEU A 31 -2.43 -2.80 16.53
CA LEU A 31 -1.62 -1.66 16.93
C LEU A 31 -2.25 -1.02 18.17
N ARG A 32 -1.45 -0.77 19.20
CA ARG A 32 -1.83 0.10 20.31
C ARG A 32 -1.74 1.57 19.86
N LYS A 33 -2.40 2.45 20.58
CA LYS A 33 -2.28 3.88 20.35
C LYS A 33 -0.80 4.32 20.40
N GLY A 34 -0.35 4.98 19.33
CA GLY A 34 1.02 5.44 19.15
C GLY A 34 1.98 4.41 18.56
N GLU A 35 1.63 3.13 18.57
CA GLU A 35 2.40 2.09 17.90
C GLU A 35 2.35 2.26 16.39
N HIS A 36 3.41 1.85 15.71
CA HIS A 36 3.48 1.92 14.25
C HIS A 36 3.98 0.61 13.66
N PHE A 37 3.60 0.38 12.43
CA PHE A 37 4.03 -0.73 11.59
C PHE A 37 4.50 -0.18 10.25
N SER A 38 5.58 -0.71 9.74
CA SER A 38 6.10 -0.33 8.43
C SER A 38 6.46 -1.57 7.61
N ARG A 39 6.27 -1.48 6.32
CA ARG A 39 6.66 -2.52 5.38
C ARG A 39 7.19 -1.91 4.09
N ASP A 40 8.45 -2.21 3.79
CA ASP A 40 9.05 -1.87 2.51
C ASP A 40 8.50 -2.79 1.43
N ARG A 41 8.01 -2.18 0.34
CA ARG A 41 7.55 -2.85 -0.88
C ARG A 41 6.70 -4.10 -0.63
N VAL A 42 5.39 -3.90 -0.50
CA VAL A 42 4.47 -5.04 -0.41
C VAL A 42 4.56 -5.92 -1.66
N CYS A 43 4.72 -7.23 -1.45
CA CYS A 43 4.98 -8.19 -2.53
C CYS A 43 3.74 -8.51 -3.38
N SER A 44 2.54 -8.31 -2.82
CA SER A 44 1.23 -8.45 -3.48
C SER A 44 0.37 -7.26 -3.14
N SER A 45 -0.64 -6.97 -3.93
CA SER A 45 -1.64 -5.97 -3.53
C SER A 45 -2.42 -6.48 -2.32
N LEU A 46 -2.77 -5.56 -1.41
CA LEU A 46 -3.45 -5.88 -0.17
C LEU A 46 -4.77 -5.11 -0.11
N LEU A 47 -5.85 -5.81 0.13
CA LEU A 47 -7.10 -5.23 0.56
C LEU A 47 -7.06 -5.17 2.09
N VAL A 48 -7.19 -3.97 2.63
CA VAL A 48 -7.05 -3.67 4.06
C VAL A 48 -8.39 -3.29 4.62
N PHE A 49 -8.77 -3.92 5.72
CA PHE A 49 -10.02 -3.66 6.45
C PHE A 49 -9.67 -3.19 7.85
N VAL A 50 -10.16 -2.01 8.25
CA VAL A 50 -10.04 -1.52 9.62
C VAL A 50 -11.26 -2.07 10.40
N LEU A 51 -11.01 -3.07 11.23
CA LEU A 51 -12.07 -3.77 11.98
C LEU A 51 -12.38 -3.07 13.29
N GLU A 52 -11.39 -2.39 13.89
CA GLU A 52 -11.52 -1.65 15.14
C GLU A 52 -10.55 -0.46 15.13
N GLY A 53 -10.91 0.62 15.79
CA GLY A 53 -10.04 1.74 16.09
C GLY A 53 -9.82 2.73 14.94
N GLU A 54 -8.66 3.39 14.95
CA GLU A 54 -8.32 4.46 13.99
C GLU A 54 -6.82 4.47 13.72
N VAL A 55 -6.43 4.63 12.47
CA VAL A 55 -5.04 4.61 12.02
C VAL A 55 -4.70 5.79 11.11
N GLU A 56 -3.46 6.27 11.22
CA GLU A 56 -2.82 7.09 10.19
C GLU A 56 -2.06 6.16 9.26
N ILE A 57 -2.21 6.34 7.96
CA ILE A 57 -1.55 5.51 6.95
C ILE A 57 -0.84 6.37 5.91
N SER A 58 0.34 5.92 5.48
CA SER A 58 1.06 6.48 4.32
C SER A 58 1.43 5.35 3.37
N THR A 59 0.95 5.42 2.13
CA THR A 59 1.19 4.39 1.12
C THR A 59 1.09 4.96 -0.29
N GLY A 60 1.98 4.54 -1.19
CA GLY A 60 1.99 5.00 -2.57
C GLY A 60 2.22 6.52 -2.67
N ILE A 61 1.20 7.24 -3.13
CA ILE A 61 1.20 8.72 -3.23
C ILE A 61 0.49 9.39 -2.04
N TYR A 62 -0.13 8.60 -1.20
CA TYR A 62 -0.95 9.08 -0.09
C TYR A 62 -0.10 9.15 1.17
N VAL A 63 -0.01 10.32 1.78
CA VAL A 63 0.83 10.57 2.95
C VAL A 63 -0.03 11.13 4.08
N LYS A 64 0.09 10.53 5.28
CA LYS A 64 -0.67 10.92 6.49
C LYS A 64 -2.19 10.92 6.28
N GLU A 65 -2.70 9.92 5.60
CA GLU A 65 -4.13 9.68 5.46
C GLU A 65 -4.68 8.98 6.70
N PHE A 66 -5.99 9.10 6.91
CA PHE A 66 -6.66 8.52 8.07
C PHE A 66 -7.66 7.46 7.62
N ALA A 67 -7.75 6.36 8.38
CA ALA A 67 -8.79 5.37 8.21
C ALA A 67 -9.31 4.94 9.60
N CYS A 68 -10.60 4.71 9.71
CA CYS A 68 -11.26 4.32 10.96
C CYS A 68 -12.02 3.01 10.82
N GLU A 69 -12.47 2.50 11.95
CA GLU A 69 -13.32 1.30 12.02
C GLU A 69 -14.44 1.37 10.99
N GLY A 70 -14.68 0.25 10.31
CA GLY A 70 -15.67 0.15 9.26
C GLY A 70 -15.21 0.58 7.88
N GLN A 71 -13.95 0.98 7.69
CA GLN A 71 -13.42 1.39 6.39
C GLN A 71 -12.47 0.37 5.79
N MET A 72 -12.45 0.30 4.46
CA MET A 72 -11.52 -0.52 3.70
C MET A 72 -10.86 0.28 2.59
N PHE A 73 -9.62 -0.10 2.24
CA PHE A 73 -8.81 0.52 1.19
C PHE A 73 -7.81 -0.47 0.60
N VAL A 74 -7.10 -0.07 -0.45
CA VAL A 74 -6.12 -0.92 -1.15
C VAL A 74 -4.72 -0.35 -1.00
N VAL A 75 -3.77 -1.22 -0.63
CA VAL A 75 -2.32 -0.99 -0.73
C VAL A 75 -1.82 -1.75 -1.95
N HIS A 76 -1.18 -1.05 -2.88
CA HIS A 76 -0.77 -1.67 -4.15
C HIS A 76 0.58 -2.38 -4.04
N LYS A 77 0.73 -3.46 -4.81
CA LYS A 77 2.01 -4.15 -4.97
C LYS A 77 3.12 -3.16 -5.31
N GLY A 78 4.23 -3.27 -4.59
CA GLY A 78 5.41 -2.40 -4.74
C GLY A 78 5.31 -1.07 -4.00
N ASP A 79 4.18 -0.75 -3.35
CA ASP A 79 4.10 0.39 -2.45
C ASP A 79 4.76 0.09 -1.11
N ASN A 80 5.33 1.12 -0.51
CA ASN A 80 5.68 1.08 0.91
C ASN A 80 4.40 1.35 1.70
N CYS A 81 4.29 0.75 2.87
CA CYS A 81 3.17 0.95 3.77
C CYS A 81 3.69 1.33 5.16
N TYR A 82 3.33 2.51 5.62
CA TYR A 82 3.53 2.95 6.99
C TYR A 82 2.16 3.15 7.64
N THR A 83 1.96 2.59 8.82
CA THR A 83 0.69 2.69 9.55
C THR A 83 0.99 2.99 11.02
N LYS A 84 0.25 3.92 11.62
CA LYS A 84 0.34 4.29 13.03
C LYS A 84 -1.03 4.23 13.67
N GLY A 85 -1.16 3.56 14.82
CA GLY A 85 -2.37 3.57 15.62
C GLY A 85 -2.64 4.94 16.24
N LEU A 86 -3.73 5.59 15.88
CA LEU A 86 -4.23 6.79 16.55
C LEU A 86 -5.07 6.44 17.77
N LYS A 87 -5.74 5.30 17.70
CA LYS A 87 -6.37 4.54 18.80
C LYS A 87 -5.86 3.10 18.74
N ASP A 88 -6.19 2.30 19.73
CA ASP A 88 -5.99 0.85 19.63
C ASP A 88 -6.77 0.37 18.42
N ALA A 89 -6.10 -0.32 17.49
CA ALA A 89 -6.66 -0.65 16.19
C ALA A 89 -6.40 -2.11 15.83
N VAL A 90 -7.37 -2.69 15.12
CA VAL A 90 -7.28 -4.03 14.54
C VAL A 90 -7.55 -3.92 13.06
N MET A 91 -6.59 -4.40 12.26
CA MET A 91 -6.70 -4.44 10.81
C MET A 91 -6.55 -5.87 10.30
N LEU A 92 -7.41 -6.25 9.36
CA LEU A 92 -7.29 -7.50 8.60
C LEU A 92 -6.78 -7.16 7.20
N PHE A 93 -5.76 -7.88 6.78
CA PHE A 93 -5.18 -7.76 5.45
C PHE A 93 -5.51 -9.01 4.64
N CYS A 94 -5.99 -8.80 3.42
CA CYS A 94 -6.23 -9.86 2.45
C CYS A 94 -5.32 -9.64 1.24
N SER A 95 -4.38 -10.56 0.99
CA SER A 95 -3.53 -10.47 -0.19
C SER A 95 -4.30 -10.92 -1.43
N PHE A 96 -4.14 -10.17 -2.52
CA PHE A 96 -4.73 -10.52 -3.80
C PHE A 96 -3.74 -10.34 -4.95
N ASP A 97 -3.86 -11.19 -5.96
CA ASP A 97 -3.06 -11.19 -7.16
C ASP A 97 -3.93 -11.23 -8.43
N ARG A 98 -3.28 -11.37 -9.58
CA ARG A 98 -3.94 -11.44 -10.88
C ARG A 98 -4.91 -12.61 -11.06
N SER A 99 -4.73 -13.71 -10.33
CA SER A 99 -5.58 -14.89 -10.46
C SER A 99 -6.98 -14.66 -9.89
N MET A 100 -7.10 -13.64 -9.04
CA MET A 100 -8.39 -13.24 -8.51
C MET A 100 -9.15 -12.42 -9.55
N ALA A 101 -10.18 -13.03 -10.06
CA ALA A 101 -11.11 -12.45 -11.04
C ALA A 101 -11.91 -11.22 -10.54
N LEU A 102 -11.38 -10.42 -9.59
CA LEU A 102 -11.86 -9.07 -9.33
C LEU A 102 -11.84 -8.26 -10.63
N CYS A 103 -10.85 -8.53 -11.49
CA CYS A 103 -10.64 -7.81 -12.73
C CYS A 103 -11.28 -8.46 -13.97
N ASN A 104 -11.45 -9.79 -14.01
CA ASN A 104 -11.98 -10.47 -15.21
C ASN A 104 -13.48 -10.31 -15.45
N GLY A 105 -14.20 -9.64 -14.58
CA GLY A 105 -15.65 -9.42 -14.73
C GLY A 105 -16.11 -8.01 -14.37
N LEU A 106 -15.22 -7.15 -13.87
CA LEU A 106 -15.48 -5.74 -13.84
C LEU A 106 -15.06 -5.18 -15.21
N PRO A 107 -15.95 -4.54 -15.99
CA PRO A 107 -15.55 -3.84 -17.20
C PRO A 107 -14.78 -2.57 -16.80
N LEU A 108 -13.58 -2.73 -16.24
CA LEU A 108 -12.67 -1.63 -15.94
C LEU A 108 -12.15 -0.96 -17.23
N GLY A 109 -12.51 -1.52 -18.41
CA GLY A 109 -11.99 -1.10 -19.70
C GLY A 109 -12.77 -0.01 -20.42
N ASN A 110 -14.01 0.30 -20.04
CA ASN A 110 -14.88 1.21 -20.79
C ASN A 110 -15.35 2.44 -19.99
N ALA A 111 -14.71 2.76 -18.87
CA ALA A 111 -14.98 4.04 -18.22
C ALA A 111 -14.41 5.15 -19.13
N THR A 112 -15.29 5.81 -19.86
CA THR A 112 -15.03 7.03 -20.65
C THR A 112 -14.73 8.24 -19.76
N GLU A 113 -14.69 8.05 -18.44
CA GLU A 113 -14.34 9.10 -17.51
C GLU A 113 -12.85 9.39 -17.58
N LYS A 114 -12.56 10.67 -17.76
CA LYS A 114 -11.21 11.21 -17.75
C LYS A 114 -10.56 10.84 -16.43
N GLU A 115 -9.46 10.07 -16.47
CA GLU A 115 -8.74 9.74 -15.25
C GLU A 115 -8.35 11.01 -14.52
N PRO A 116 -8.61 11.10 -13.20
CA PRO A 116 -8.22 12.26 -12.41
C PRO A 116 -6.70 12.45 -12.48
N THR A 117 -6.26 13.70 -12.55
CA THR A 117 -4.83 14.05 -12.50
C THR A 117 -4.22 13.61 -11.17
N PRO A 118 -2.88 13.50 -11.06
CA PRO A 118 -2.21 13.19 -9.79
C PRO A 118 -2.61 14.17 -8.68
N GLU A 119 -2.73 15.47 -9.01
CA GLU A 119 -3.15 16.50 -8.08
C GLU A 119 -4.60 16.28 -7.62
N GLU A 120 -5.50 15.96 -8.55
CA GLU A 120 -6.90 15.62 -8.23
C GLU A 120 -6.97 14.34 -7.36
N ARG A 121 -6.12 13.34 -7.61
CA ARG A 121 -6.04 12.11 -6.78
C ARG A 121 -5.53 12.42 -5.38
N GLN A 122 -4.51 13.25 -5.26
CA GLN A 122 -3.94 13.63 -3.98
C GLN A 122 -4.93 14.50 -3.18
N SER A 123 -5.67 15.39 -3.85
CA SER A 123 -6.71 16.20 -3.20
C SER A 123 -7.93 15.40 -2.73
N GLN A 124 -8.23 14.27 -3.40
CA GLN A 124 -9.32 13.36 -3.01
C GLN A 124 -8.94 12.40 -1.86
N GLY A 125 -7.63 12.34 -1.50
CA GLY A 125 -7.11 11.44 -0.49
C GLY A 125 -7.12 9.95 -0.90
N LEU A 126 -6.75 9.09 0.04
CA LEU A 126 -6.74 7.62 -0.13
C LEU A 126 -8.16 7.12 -0.43
N PRO A 127 -8.38 6.39 -1.55
CA PRO A 127 -9.68 5.80 -1.86
C PRO A 127 -10.11 4.80 -0.78
N ARG A 128 -11.26 5.07 -0.15
CA ARG A 128 -11.83 4.26 0.92
C ARG A 128 -13.29 3.97 0.64
N LEU A 129 -13.76 2.79 1.05
CA LEU A 129 -15.17 2.43 1.06
C LEU A 129 -15.57 2.00 2.48
N GLU A 130 -16.82 2.25 2.83
CA GLU A 130 -17.41 1.74 4.07
C GLU A 130 -17.66 0.24 3.94
N ILE A 131 -17.34 -0.52 5.00
CA ILE A 131 -17.54 -1.96 5.05
C ILE A 131 -19.03 -2.24 5.34
N ASN A 132 -19.69 -2.92 4.40
CA ASN A 132 -21.06 -3.38 4.63
C ASN A 132 -21.14 -4.34 5.84
N ASN A 133 -22.23 -4.28 6.60
CA ASN A 133 -22.42 -5.10 7.81
C ASN A 133 -22.30 -6.62 7.58
N MET A 134 -22.78 -7.13 6.44
CA MET A 134 -22.60 -8.55 6.10
C MET A 134 -21.13 -8.88 5.86
N LEU A 135 -20.41 -8.02 5.16
CA LEU A 135 -18.96 -8.16 4.93
C LEU A 135 -18.22 -8.07 6.27
N MET A 136 -18.56 -7.13 7.15
CA MET A 136 -17.95 -6.99 8.47
C MET A 136 -18.09 -8.27 9.31
N THR A 137 -19.26 -8.92 9.26
CA THR A 137 -19.49 -10.19 9.98
C THR A 137 -18.53 -11.28 9.49
N GLU A 138 -18.39 -11.43 8.17
CA GLU A 138 -17.45 -12.41 7.59
C GLU A 138 -15.99 -12.08 7.92
N LEU A 139 -15.62 -10.80 7.88
CA LEU A 139 -14.25 -10.35 8.21
C LEU A 139 -13.90 -10.64 9.68
N LYS A 140 -14.82 -10.42 10.62
CA LYS A 140 -14.61 -10.76 12.04
C LYS A 140 -14.48 -12.28 12.26
N LEU A 141 -15.22 -13.09 11.49
CA LEU A 141 -15.05 -14.54 11.50
C LEU A 141 -13.65 -14.94 11.00
N ILE A 142 -13.22 -14.40 9.85
CA ILE A 142 -11.88 -14.63 9.31
C ILE A 142 -10.78 -14.17 10.30
N GLN A 143 -10.96 -13.02 10.93
CA GLN A 143 -10.04 -12.56 11.98
C GLN A 143 -9.87 -13.61 13.07
N HIS A 144 -10.97 -14.12 13.61
CA HIS A 144 -10.94 -15.13 14.66
C HIS A 144 -10.29 -16.44 14.19
N GLU A 145 -10.58 -16.87 12.98
CA GLU A 145 -10.00 -18.07 12.37
C GLU A 145 -8.49 -17.94 12.18
N VAL A 146 -8.00 -16.77 11.67
CA VAL A 146 -6.58 -16.47 11.52
C VAL A 146 -5.87 -16.45 12.88
N GLU A 147 -6.43 -15.77 13.88
CA GLU A 147 -5.84 -15.67 15.22
C GLU A 147 -5.81 -17.01 15.96
N SER A 148 -6.77 -17.90 15.68
CA SER A 148 -6.82 -19.26 16.22
C SER A 148 -5.94 -20.26 15.46
N ASN A 149 -5.26 -19.82 14.42
CA ASN A 149 -4.42 -20.66 13.54
C ASN A 149 -5.17 -21.91 12.98
N LEU A 150 -6.45 -21.73 12.68
CA LEU A 150 -7.35 -22.83 12.23
C LEU A 150 -7.37 -23.00 10.70
N LEU A 151 -6.73 -22.09 9.95
CA LEU A 151 -6.85 -22.03 8.49
C LEU A 151 -5.68 -22.72 7.78
N ASP A 152 -5.99 -23.77 7.00
CA ASP A 152 -5.06 -24.19 5.96
C ASP A 152 -5.12 -23.25 4.73
N TYR A 153 -4.16 -23.38 3.84
CA TYR A 153 -4.04 -22.51 2.66
C TYR A 153 -5.27 -22.61 1.73
N ARG A 154 -5.84 -23.81 1.53
CA ARG A 154 -7.00 -24.02 0.64
C ARG A 154 -8.24 -23.36 1.21
N PHE A 155 -8.44 -23.50 2.51
CA PHE A 155 -9.56 -22.86 3.18
C PHE A 155 -9.45 -21.33 3.11
N MET A 156 -8.26 -20.77 3.28
CA MET A 156 -8.01 -19.33 3.09
C MET A 156 -8.33 -18.88 1.65
N GLU A 157 -8.03 -19.68 0.64
CA GLU A 157 -8.43 -19.39 -0.74
C GLU A 157 -9.96 -19.30 -0.89
N PHE A 158 -10.70 -20.23 -0.32
CA PHE A 158 -12.17 -20.16 -0.32
C PHE A 158 -12.69 -18.90 0.37
N LYS A 159 -12.14 -18.55 1.53
CA LYS A 159 -12.50 -17.31 2.24
C LYS A 159 -12.24 -16.09 1.37
N ARG A 160 -11.12 -16.04 0.68
CA ARG A 160 -10.78 -14.97 -0.26
C ARG A 160 -11.80 -14.89 -1.40
N TYR A 161 -12.23 -16.01 -1.98
CA TYR A 161 -13.32 -16.05 -2.98
C TYR A 161 -14.64 -15.52 -2.43
N ILE A 162 -14.98 -15.83 -1.19
CA ILE A 162 -16.17 -15.31 -0.52
C ILE A 162 -16.08 -13.78 -0.45
N ILE A 163 -14.96 -13.22 0.05
CA ILE A 163 -14.78 -11.77 0.11
C ILE A 163 -14.96 -11.12 -1.26
N VAL A 164 -14.32 -11.66 -2.30
CA VAL A 164 -14.46 -11.16 -3.67
C VAL A 164 -15.90 -11.18 -4.16
N SER A 165 -16.62 -12.28 -3.89
CA SER A 165 -18.03 -12.42 -4.29
C SER A 165 -18.91 -11.43 -3.54
N MET A 166 -18.66 -11.22 -2.24
CA MET A 166 -19.36 -10.21 -1.45
C MET A 166 -19.11 -8.81 -1.95
N LEU A 167 -17.85 -8.44 -2.26
CA LEU A 167 -17.55 -7.14 -2.83
C LEU A 167 -18.32 -6.87 -4.12
N ARG A 168 -18.42 -7.85 -5.01
CA ARG A 168 -19.19 -7.74 -6.26
C ARG A 168 -20.68 -7.63 -6.07
N THR A 169 -21.20 -8.19 -5.00
CA THR A 169 -22.65 -8.23 -4.71
C THR A 169 -23.10 -7.00 -3.92
N LEU A 170 -22.28 -6.54 -2.98
CA LEU A 170 -22.64 -5.51 -2.02
C LEU A 170 -22.30 -4.10 -2.47
N TYR A 171 -21.36 -3.94 -3.43
CA TYR A 171 -20.91 -2.65 -3.91
C TYR A 171 -21.19 -2.49 -5.40
N ASN A 172 -21.49 -1.25 -5.82
CA ASN A 172 -21.69 -0.95 -7.22
C ASN A 172 -20.34 -0.88 -7.98
N LYS A 173 -20.42 -0.80 -9.33
CA LYS A 173 -19.23 -0.81 -10.18
C LYS A 173 -18.38 0.44 -9.99
N GLU A 174 -19.00 1.58 -9.78
CA GLU A 174 -18.34 2.87 -9.59
C GLU A 174 -17.53 2.90 -8.28
N GLU A 175 -18.09 2.38 -7.19
CA GLU A 175 -17.40 2.23 -5.90
C GLU A 175 -16.19 1.32 -6.01
N LEU A 176 -16.35 0.15 -6.62
CA LEU A 176 -15.25 -0.78 -6.81
C LEU A 176 -14.21 -0.20 -7.77
N PHE A 177 -14.63 0.46 -8.84
CA PHE A 177 -13.73 1.15 -9.76
C PHE A 177 -12.94 2.25 -9.04
N TYR A 178 -13.58 3.05 -8.20
CA TYR A 178 -12.94 4.08 -7.40
C TYR A 178 -11.86 3.51 -6.47
N MET A 179 -12.16 2.43 -5.75
CA MET A 179 -11.23 1.79 -4.83
C MET A 179 -10.07 1.09 -5.55
N PHE A 180 -10.36 0.38 -6.65
CA PHE A 180 -9.37 -0.39 -7.41
C PHE A 180 -8.79 0.35 -8.62
N ARG A 181 -9.08 1.65 -8.80
CA ARG A 181 -8.73 2.42 -10.00
C ARG A 181 -7.25 2.39 -10.40
N CYS A 182 -6.36 2.14 -9.45
CA CYS A 182 -4.94 2.02 -9.74
C CYS A 182 -4.51 0.62 -10.20
N VAL A 183 -5.44 -0.33 -10.32
CA VAL A 183 -5.20 -1.73 -10.72
C VAL A 183 -5.74 -1.96 -12.14
N ARG A 184 -5.28 -1.21 -13.17
CA ARG A 184 -5.71 -1.44 -14.57
C ARG A 184 -4.97 -2.61 -15.19
N ASN A 185 -5.72 -3.46 -15.90
CA ASN A 185 -5.24 -4.74 -16.46
C ASN A 185 -4.20 -4.62 -17.59
N ASP A 186 -4.18 -3.51 -18.37
CA ASP A 186 -3.46 -3.47 -19.64
C ASP A 186 -1.95 -3.25 -19.55
N ASP A 187 -1.43 -2.84 -18.41
CA ASP A 187 0.00 -2.55 -18.21
C ASP A 187 0.64 -3.28 -17.00
N PHE A 188 0.07 -4.42 -16.59
CA PHE A 188 0.65 -5.17 -15.45
C PHE A 188 2.09 -5.60 -15.71
N ASP A 189 2.40 -6.12 -16.91
CA ASP A 189 3.78 -6.51 -17.25
C ASP A 189 4.73 -5.33 -17.25
N PHE A 190 4.25 -4.15 -17.65
CA PHE A 190 5.01 -2.92 -17.57
C PHE A 190 5.21 -2.49 -16.10
N ARG A 191 4.15 -2.52 -15.29
CA ARG A 191 4.26 -2.20 -13.84
C ARG A 191 5.19 -3.16 -13.14
N ASP A 192 5.06 -4.47 -13.36
CA ASP A 192 5.93 -5.46 -12.74
C ASP A 192 7.40 -5.27 -13.13
N LYS A 193 7.70 -4.94 -14.40
CA LYS A 193 9.06 -4.61 -14.84
C LYS A 193 9.59 -3.33 -14.18
N VAL A 194 8.76 -2.28 -14.12
CA VAL A 194 9.11 -1.04 -13.41
C VAL A 194 9.43 -1.33 -11.94
N LEU A 195 8.60 -2.09 -11.26
CA LEU A 195 8.80 -2.47 -9.86
C LEU A 195 10.03 -3.38 -9.67
N HIS A 196 10.34 -4.22 -10.66
CA HIS A 196 11.54 -5.06 -10.66
C HIS A 196 12.83 -4.22 -10.74
N PHE A 197 12.86 -3.21 -11.60
CA PHE A 197 14.04 -2.36 -11.78
C PHE A 197 14.13 -1.19 -10.79
N TYR A 198 13.05 -0.92 -10.06
CA TYR A 198 13.03 0.16 -9.09
C TYR A 198 13.97 -0.10 -7.92
N THR A 199 14.84 0.87 -7.64
CA THR A 199 15.65 0.99 -6.42
C THR A 199 15.41 2.37 -5.82
N CYS A 200 15.71 2.56 -4.53
CA CYS A 200 15.42 3.82 -3.84
C CYS A 200 16.24 5.03 -4.35
N ASP A 201 17.34 4.76 -5.03
CA ASP A 201 18.30 5.72 -5.58
C ASP A 201 18.13 5.92 -7.10
N ILE A 202 17.28 5.15 -7.77
CA ILE A 202 17.11 5.23 -9.23
C ILE A 202 16.40 6.52 -9.65
N ASN A 203 16.90 7.15 -10.70
CA ASN A 203 16.21 8.27 -11.34
C ASN A 203 15.36 7.84 -12.55
N ALA A 204 14.53 8.77 -13.06
CA ALA A 204 13.61 8.47 -14.16
C ALA A 204 14.32 8.10 -15.48
N GLN A 205 15.51 8.65 -15.73
CA GLN A 205 16.28 8.34 -16.94
C GLN A 205 16.89 6.95 -16.88
N GLU A 206 17.46 6.58 -15.74
CA GLU A 206 18.00 5.24 -15.49
C GLU A 206 16.91 4.17 -15.55
N LEU A 207 15.75 4.44 -14.96
CA LEU A 207 14.61 3.53 -15.01
C LEU A 207 14.13 3.34 -16.46
N CYS A 208 14.02 4.42 -17.22
CA CYS A 208 13.69 4.38 -18.64
C CYS A 208 14.70 3.55 -19.44
N ALA A 209 16.02 3.72 -19.18
CA ALA A 209 17.07 2.95 -19.84
C ALA A 209 16.98 1.46 -19.53
N LYS A 210 16.75 1.08 -18.25
CA LYS A 210 16.54 -0.33 -17.85
C LYS A 210 15.29 -0.98 -18.47
N MET A 211 14.31 -0.17 -18.83
CA MET A 211 13.09 -0.63 -19.52
C MET A 211 13.28 -0.81 -21.01
N GLU A 212 14.46 -0.45 -21.57
CA GLU A 212 14.80 -0.59 -23.00
C GLU A 212 13.77 0.07 -23.94
N MET A 213 13.28 1.27 -23.54
CA MET A 213 12.26 2.02 -24.28
C MET A 213 12.75 3.42 -24.62
N SER A 214 12.20 4.01 -25.68
CA SER A 214 12.38 5.44 -25.90
C SER A 214 11.68 6.24 -24.78
N SER A 215 12.25 7.39 -24.40
CA SER A 215 11.68 8.25 -23.36
C SER A 215 10.21 8.62 -23.62
N ALA A 216 9.84 8.87 -24.87
CA ALA A 216 8.46 9.18 -25.23
C ALA A 216 7.51 7.98 -25.00
N THR A 217 7.93 6.78 -25.39
CA THR A 217 7.14 5.54 -25.19
C THR A 217 7.05 5.22 -23.70
N PHE A 218 8.17 5.31 -22.97
CA PHE A 218 8.22 5.07 -21.53
C PHE A 218 7.28 6.02 -20.77
N ASN A 219 7.38 7.33 -20.98
CA ASN A 219 6.57 8.32 -20.28
C ASN A 219 5.07 8.13 -20.56
N ARG A 220 4.69 7.85 -21.83
CA ARG A 220 3.28 7.58 -22.17
C ARG A 220 2.76 6.31 -21.46
N ARG A 221 3.53 5.21 -21.51
CA ARG A 221 3.15 3.95 -20.83
C ARG A 221 3.16 4.12 -19.32
N PHE A 222 4.16 4.82 -18.77
CA PHE A 222 4.25 5.07 -17.34
C PHE A 222 3.03 5.84 -16.83
N LYS A 223 2.68 6.95 -17.49
CA LYS A 223 1.49 7.74 -17.14
C LYS A 223 0.20 6.92 -17.24
N ARG A 224 0.08 6.05 -18.25
CA ARG A 224 -1.07 5.14 -18.38
C ARG A 224 -1.09 4.10 -17.26
N ALA A 225 0.05 3.48 -16.94
CA ALA A 225 0.14 2.40 -15.95
C ALA A 225 0.04 2.89 -14.49
N PHE A 226 0.64 4.04 -14.18
CA PHE A 226 0.73 4.58 -12.81
C PHE A 226 -0.17 5.80 -12.59
N GLY A 227 -0.76 6.36 -13.65
CA GLY A 227 -1.61 7.54 -13.61
C GLY A 227 -0.89 8.86 -13.38
N MET A 228 0.44 8.86 -13.31
CA MET A 228 1.29 10.02 -13.07
C MET A 228 2.62 9.87 -13.82
N SER A 229 3.44 10.93 -13.88
CA SER A 229 4.79 10.84 -14.44
C SER A 229 5.72 9.98 -13.57
N CYS A 230 6.79 9.47 -14.19
CA CYS A 230 7.80 8.70 -13.45
C CYS A 230 8.44 9.52 -12.32
N GLY A 231 8.74 10.80 -12.57
CA GLY A 231 9.32 11.68 -11.55
C GLY A 231 8.40 11.93 -10.36
N GLU A 232 7.10 12.16 -10.59
CA GLU A 232 6.11 12.29 -9.52
C GLU A 232 5.98 11.00 -8.72
N TRP A 233 5.97 9.85 -9.39
CA TRP A 233 5.92 8.55 -8.74
C TRP A 233 7.16 8.27 -7.88
N LEU A 234 8.36 8.55 -8.39
CA LEU A 234 9.61 8.41 -7.62
C LEU A 234 9.62 9.33 -6.39
N ASN A 235 9.15 10.58 -6.54
CA ASN A 235 9.01 11.50 -5.41
C ASN A 235 8.01 10.99 -4.38
N SER A 236 6.87 10.43 -4.80
CA SER A 236 5.89 9.86 -3.85
C SER A 236 6.46 8.67 -3.08
N LYS A 237 7.24 7.82 -3.75
CA LYS A 237 7.97 6.73 -3.08
C LYS A 237 8.97 7.25 -2.05
N LEU A 238 9.74 8.25 -2.43
CA LEU A 238 10.73 8.88 -1.54
C LEU A 238 10.05 9.51 -0.31
N GLN A 239 8.89 10.17 -0.47
CA GLN A 239 8.13 10.73 0.66
C GLN A 239 7.81 9.67 1.71
N VAL A 240 7.25 8.53 1.29
CA VAL A 240 6.89 7.45 2.21
C VAL A 240 8.13 6.84 2.85
N GLN A 241 9.19 6.60 2.08
CA GLN A 241 10.44 6.03 2.58
C GLN A 241 11.14 6.93 3.61
N VAL A 242 11.26 8.22 3.30
CA VAL A 242 11.83 9.21 4.23
C VAL A 242 11.00 9.29 5.51
N LEU A 243 9.67 9.32 5.39
CA LEU A 243 8.78 9.33 6.56
C LEU A 243 8.98 8.07 7.41
N MET A 244 9.07 6.90 6.77
CA MET A 244 9.33 5.63 7.46
C MET A 244 10.66 5.68 8.21
N ASP A 245 11.76 6.04 7.54
CA ASP A 245 13.07 6.11 8.19
C ASP A 245 13.07 7.08 9.38
N LEU A 246 12.47 8.26 9.22
CA LEU A 246 12.34 9.23 10.32
C LEU A 246 11.56 8.69 11.51
N LYS A 247 10.56 7.82 11.30
CA LYS A 247 9.66 7.29 12.33
C LYS A 247 10.13 5.97 12.94
N THR A 248 10.86 5.15 12.17
CA THR A 248 11.11 3.75 12.53
C THR A 248 12.58 3.40 12.71
N THR A 249 13.51 4.33 12.41
CA THR A 249 14.94 4.07 12.52
C THR A 249 15.64 5.12 13.40
N ASP A 250 16.81 4.76 13.95
CA ASP A 250 17.69 5.67 14.69
C ASP A 250 18.66 6.43 13.78
N LEU A 251 18.54 6.29 12.47
CA LEU A 251 19.42 6.99 11.52
C LEU A 251 19.33 8.49 11.70
N SER A 252 20.47 9.16 11.77
CA SER A 252 20.51 10.62 11.75
C SER A 252 19.96 11.18 10.44
N VAL A 253 19.51 12.43 10.44
CA VAL A 253 18.99 13.09 9.21
C VAL A 253 20.05 13.09 8.10
N LYS A 254 21.33 13.15 8.47
CA LYS A 254 22.45 13.07 7.54
C LYS A 254 22.55 11.67 6.92
N GLU A 255 22.47 10.62 7.71
CA GLU A 255 22.51 9.24 7.21
C GLU A 255 21.30 8.92 6.34
N ILE A 256 20.11 9.47 6.65
CA ILE A 256 18.94 9.36 5.77
C ILE A 256 19.17 10.07 4.44
N ALA A 257 19.77 11.27 4.45
CA ALA A 257 20.13 11.97 3.21
C ALA A 257 21.13 11.16 2.37
N GLU A 258 22.16 10.62 2.99
CA GLU A 258 23.16 9.76 2.33
C GLU A 258 22.53 8.48 1.76
N LYS A 259 21.64 7.82 2.50
CA LYS A 259 20.90 6.62 2.05
C LYS A 259 20.14 6.83 0.74
N TYR A 260 19.59 8.02 0.53
CA TYR A 260 18.82 8.36 -0.68
C TYR A 260 19.62 9.17 -1.70
N ASN A 261 20.94 9.27 -1.52
CA ASN A 261 21.84 10.05 -2.38
C ASN A 261 21.42 11.52 -2.52
N LEU A 262 20.95 12.12 -1.41
CA LEU A 262 20.50 13.50 -1.31
C LEU A 262 21.46 14.35 -0.48
N THR A 263 21.49 15.65 -0.74
CA THR A 263 22.12 16.59 0.20
C THR A 263 21.21 16.83 1.40
N LEU A 264 21.80 17.15 2.55
CA LEU A 264 21.04 17.45 3.78
C LEU A 264 20.06 18.63 3.57
N ASN A 265 20.49 19.66 2.83
CA ASN A 265 19.64 20.80 2.50
C ASN A 265 18.44 20.38 1.66
N TYR A 266 18.68 19.58 0.61
CA TYR A 266 17.60 19.07 -0.25
C TYR A 266 16.61 18.22 0.54
N LEU A 267 17.07 17.30 1.39
CA LEU A 267 16.20 16.50 2.24
C LEU A 267 15.36 17.36 3.18
N THR A 268 15.96 18.41 3.76
CA THR A 268 15.24 19.34 4.65
C THR A 268 14.14 20.08 3.90
N ASP A 269 14.43 20.61 2.71
CA ASP A 269 13.45 21.32 1.87
C ASP A 269 12.37 20.35 1.33
N PHE A 270 12.78 19.14 0.97
CA PHE A 270 11.87 18.06 0.57
C PHE A 270 10.86 17.73 1.70
N CYS A 271 11.32 17.54 2.93
CA CYS A 271 10.46 17.27 4.06
C CYS A 271 9.48 18.42 4.33
N LYS A 272 9.95 19.67 4.32
CA LYS A 272 9.05 20.83 4.45
C LYS A 272 7.99 20.87 3.37
N LYS A 273 8.39 20.66 2.12
CA LYS A 273 7.50 20.75 0.96
C LYS A 273 6.48 19.64 0.91
N PHE A 274 6.88 18.40 1.17
CA PHE A 274 6.06 17.22 0.92
C PHE A 274 5.53 16.53 2.18
N LEU A 275 6.21 16.67 3.33
CA LEU A 275 5.79 16.07 4.60
C LEU A 275 5.27 17.10 5.60
N GLY A 276 5.38 18.40 5.25
CA GLY A 276 4.78 19.51 5.98
C GLY A 276 5.61 20.06 7.13
N ASP A 277 6.80 19.49 7.44
CA ASP A 277 7.70 19.99 8.50
C ASP A 277 9.15 19.59 8.23
N VAL A 278 10.07 20.11 9.05
CA VAL A 278 11.50 19.74 9.01
C VAL A 278 11.70 18.31 9.54
N PRO A 279 12.76 17.60 9.09
CA PRO A 279 13.01 16.22 9.53
C PRO A 279 13.04 16.02 11.04
N GLY A 280 13.59 16.98 11.80
CA GLY A 280 13.67 16.91 13.25
C GLY A 280 12.31 16.89 13.99
N ASN A 281 11.30 17.58 13.42
CA ASN A 281 9.93 17.61 13.97
C ASN A 281 9.07 16.44 13.50
N LEU A 282 9.51 15.75 12.45
CA LEU A 282 8.80 14.60 11.87
C LEU A 282 9.14 13.27 12.56
N ARG A 283 10.15 13.25 13.45
CA ARG A 283 10.57 12.08 14.26
C ARG A 283 9.60 11.69 15.36
#